data_44dce648bdf98f64d7fabb51177b8e27
#
_entry.id   44dce648bdf98f64d7fabb51177b8e27
#
_cell.length_a   1.000
_cell.length_b   1.000
_cell.length_c   1.000
_cell.angle_alpha   90.00
_cell.angle_beta   90.00
_cell.angle_gamma   90.00
#
_symmetry.space_group_name_H-M   'P 1'
#
loop_
_entity.id
_entity.type
_entity.pdbx_description
1 polymer ?
#
loop_
_entity_poly.entity_id
_entity_poly.type
_entity_poly.pdbx_seq_one_letter_code
_entity_poly.pdbx_strand_id
1 'polypeptide(L)'
;MSAGYLDEGYVDKIASLICSSAACPMAAATPLWLVCSSSVDAVDHLEFTQEDIDYLRSTKAFDEKFLTYLANFKLHCNIWAIEEGMPIFPQEPIVTVEGPAIECQLLETLLLVTFNHQCLIATKANRIVRSAAGRPVMEFGARRAQGYDAAYFGARASYIGGCGSTSCVMAARDFGIPASGTMAHSWVQMFPTEYDAFKKYAEMYPDACVLLVDTYNVLRHGVPDAIKVFDEVLKPMGKRPKGIRIDSGDIAYLSKKARKM
;
A
#
# COMPACT_ATOMS: atom_id res chain seq x y z
N MET A 1 -18.31 -23.15 12.98
CA MET A 1 -18.91 -23.21 14.33
C MET A 1 -20.02 -24.23 14.27
N SER A 2 -20.07 -25.21 15.20
CA SER A 2 -21.09 -26.23 15.19
C SER A 2 -22.43 -25.65 15.69
N ALA A 3 -23.57 -26.18 15.18
CA ALA A 3 -24.95 -25.76 15.46
C ALA A 3 -25.38 -25.68 16.94
N GLY A 4 -24.53 -26.01 17.89
CA GLY A 4 -24.79 -25.95 19.33
C GLY A 4 -24.54 -24.60 20.03
N TYR A 5 -24.13 -23.57 19.31
CA TYR A 5 -23.75 -22.28 19.90
C TYR A 5 -24.84 -21.20 19.89
N LEU A 6 -26.01 -21.47 19.32
CA LEU A 6 -27.12 -20.53 19.27
C LEU A 6 -28.24 -20.90 20.25
N ASP A 7 -27.90 -21.03 21.51
CA ASP A 7 -28.88 -20.95 22.60
C ASP A 7 -29.45 -19.51 22.68
N GLU A 8 -30.72 -19.39 23.02
CA GLU A 8 -31.45 -18.08 23.01
C GLU A 8 -30.79 -16.97 23.86
N GLY A 9 -29.84 -17.26 24.71
CA GLY A 9 -29.06 -16.30 25.46
C GLY A 9 -27.68 -15.94 24.89
N TYR A 10 -27.25 -16.53 23.77
CA TYR A 10 -25.88 -16.29 23.24
C TYR A 10 -25.79 -15.01 22.41
N VAL A 11 -26.87 -14.66 21.72
CA VAL A 11 -26.93 -13.44 20.87
C VAL A 11 -26.81 -12.18 21.70
N ASP A 12 -27.31 -12.21 22.95
CA ASP A 12 -27.32 -11.07 23.86
C ASP A 12 -26.06 -10.96 24.74
N LYS A 13 -25.14 -11.93 24.66
CA LYS A 13 -23.88 -11.85 25.40
C LYS A 13 -22.97 -10.78 24.81
N ILE A 14 -22.57 -9.84 25.66
CA ILE A 14 -21.57 -8.83 25.32
C ILE A 14 -20.19 -9.47 25.35
N ALA A 15 -19.44 -9.31 24.28
CA ALA A 15 -18.05 -9.69 24.18
C ALA A 15 -17.19 -8.45 23.95
N SER A 16 -15.92 -8.54 24.34
CA SER A 16 -14.92 -7.53 24.03
C SER A 16 -13.81 -8.18 23.22
N LEU A 17 -13.57 -7.65 22.03
CA LEU A 17 -12.47 -8.03 21.17
C LEU A 17 -11.41 -6.93 21.23
N ILE A 18 -10.21 -7.29 21.66
CA ILE A 18 -9.07 -6.38 21.74
C ILE A 18 -8.05 -6.79 20.68
N CYS A 19 -7.95 -5.99 19.63
CA CYS A 19 -6.86 -6.10 18.67
C CYS A 19 -5.62 -5.42 19.26
N SER A 20 -4.56 -6.17 19.47
CA SER A 20 -3.30 -5.62 19.98
C SER A 20 -2.19 -5.76 18.94
N SER A 21 -1.21 -4.89 19.01
CA SER A 21 -0.02 -4.95 18.17
C SER A 21 0.83 -6.22 18.37
N ALA A 22 0.54 -7.05 19.38
CA ALA A 22 1.18 -8.34 19.61
C ALA A 22 0.94 -9.35 18.48
N ALA A 23 -0.15 -9.18 17.72
CA ALA A 23 -0.42 -10.00 16.52
C ALA A 23 0.54 -9.69 15.35
N CYS A 24 1.33 -8.62 15.43
CA CYS A 24 2.27 -8.24 14.38
C CYS A 24 3.65 -8.82 14.66
N PRO A 25 4.20 -9.70 13.80
CA PRO A 25 5.49 -10.36 14.01
C PRO A 25 6.71 -9.43 14.01
N MET A 26 6.53 -8.15 13.63
CA MET A 26 7.59 -7.14 13.67
C MET A 26 7.62 -6.29 14.94
N ALA A 27 6.86 -6.65 15.96
CA ALA A 27 6.60 -5.84 17.14
C ALA A 27 7.75 -5.74 18.15
N ALA A 28 8.87 -6.43 17.95
CA ALA A 28 10.01 -6.35 18.87
C ALA A 28 10.77 -5.01 18.69
N ALA A 29 10.53 -4.06 19.57
CA ALA A 29 11.31 -2.85 19.82
C ALA A 29 11.23 -1.68 18.80
N THR A 30 10.24 -1.63 17.90
CA THR A 30 10.09 -0.49 16.99
C THR A 30 8.63 -0.04 16.95
N PRO A 31 8.35 1.29 17.02
CA PRO A 31 6.99 1.77 16.89
C PRO A 31 6.41 1.39 15.51
N LEU A 32 5.19 0.90 15.52
CA LEU A 32 4.37 0.65 14.33
C LEU A 32 3.56 1.91 14.02
N TRP A 33 3.28 2.14 12.75
CA TRP A 33 2.42 3.24 12.35
C TRP A 33 1.01 2.70 12.10
N LEU A 34 0.05 3.23 12.86
CA LEU A 34 -1.34 2.83 12.74
C LEU A 34 -1.97 3.40 11.47
N VAL A 35 -2.70 2.56 10.74
CA VAL A 35 -3.53 2.94 9.58
C VAL A 35 -4.86 2.22 9.71
N CYS A 36 -5.94 2.95 9.90
CA CYS A 36 -7.23 2.38 10.29
C CYS A 36 -8.48 2.86 9.52
N SER A 37 -8.41 3.95 8.75
CA SER A 37 -9.62 4.52 8.12
C SER A 37 -10.33 3.56 7.17
N SER A 38 -9.60 2.72 6.43
CA SER A 38 -10.20 1.69 5.57
C SER A 38 -10.97 0.60 6.34
N SER A 39 -10.67 0.43 7.64
CA SER A 39 -11.43 -0.48 8.50
C SER A 39 -12.81 0.09 8.85
N VAL A 40 -12.92 1.40 9.00
CA VAL A 40 -14.20 2.08 9.25
C VAL A 40 -15.12 1.88 8.07
N ASP A 41 -14.63 2.16 6.85
CA ASP A 41 -15.41 1.96 5.63
C ASP A 41 -15.88 0.50 5.47
N ALA A 42 -15.02 -0.47 5.77
CA ALA A 42 -15.35 -1.89 5.68
C ALA A 42 -16.38 -2.33 6.73
N VAL A 43 -16.35 -1.72 7.92
CA VAL A 43 -17.32 -1.99 9.00
C VAL A 43 -18.66 -1.34 8.69
N ASP A 44 -18.68 -0.12 8.19
CA ASP A 44 -19.91 0.62 7.86
C ASP A 44 -20.69 -0.01 6.70
N HIS A 45 -20.00 -0.75 5.82
CA HIS A 45 -20.61 -1.43 4.67
C HIS A 45 -20.74 -2.95 4.88
N LEU A 46 -20.57 -3.44 6.12
CA LEU A 46 -20.70 -4.86 6.41
C LEU A 46 -22.17 -5.29 6.36
N GLU A 47 -22.54 -5.98 5.30
CA GLU A 47 -23.88 -6.54 5.08
C GLU A 47 -23.80 -7.93 4.47
N PHE A 48 -24.87 -8.69 4.56
CA PHE A 48 -25.00 -10.00 3.94
C PHE A 48 -26.11 -9.96 2.90
N THR A 49 -25.76 -10.16 1.65
CA THR A 49 -26.71 -10.18 0.54
C THR A 49 -27.54 -11.45 0.54
N GLN A 50 -28.66 -11.46 -0.19
CA GLN A 50 -29.45 -12.68 -0.35
C GLN A 50 -28.64 -13.81 -1.00
N GLU A 51 -27.73 -13.48 -1.91
CA GLU A 51 -26.83 -14.44 -2.56
C GLU A 51 -25.89 -15.10 -1.54
N ASP A 52 -25.34 -14.33 -0.60
CA ASP A 52 -24.52 -14.86 0.50
C ASP A 52 -25.30 -15.81 1.39
N ILE A 53 -26.53 -15.44 1.75
CA ILE A 53 -27.42 -16.28 2.57
C ILE A 53 -27.76 -17.59 1.87
N ASP A 54 -28.07 -17.55 0.59
CA ASP A 54 -28.41 -18.74 -0.19
C ASP A 54 -27.19 -19.65 -0.38
N TYR A 55 -26.01 -19.07 -0.57
CA TYR A 55 -24.76 -19.83 -0.57
C TYR A 55 -24.51 -20.52 0.78
N LEU A 56 -24.57 -19.76 1.89
CA LEU A 56 -24.37 -20.33 3.23
C LEU A 56 -25.39 -21.45 3.53
N ARG A 57 -26.66 -21.29 3.13
CA ARG A 57 -27.71 -22.29 3.24
C ARG A 57 -27.33 -23.56 2.45
N SER A 58 -26.78 -23.42 1.26
CA SER A 58 -26.38 -24.54 0.42
C SER A 58 -25.29 -25.41 1.05
N THR A 59 -24.43 -24.82 1.88
CA THR A 59 -23.35 -25.53 2.59
C THR A 59 -23.87 -26.47 3.68
N LYS A 60 -25.10 -26.29 4.15
CA LYS A 60 -25.73 -27.03 5.26
C LYS A 60 -24.91 -26.99 6.57
N ALA A 61 -24.07 -26.02 6.74
CA ALA A 61 -23.21 -25.84 7.92
C ALA A 61 -23.88 -24.97 9.00
N PHE A 62 -24.94 -24.24 8.66
CA PHE A 62 -25.62 -23.29 9.54
C PHE A 62 -27.09 -23.57 9.62
N ASP A 63 -27.70 -23.25 10.79
CA ASP A 63 -29.14 -23.36 10.97
C ASP A 63 -29.91 -22.15 10.41
N GLU A 64 -31.22 -22.31 10.20
CA GLU A 64 -32.04 -21.22 9.62
C GLU A 64 -32.22 -20.03 10.56
N LYS A 65 -32.05 -20.17 11.87
CA LYS A 65 -32.11 -19.04 12.82
C LYS A 65 -30.89 -18.13 12.61
N PHE A 66 -29.70 -18.72 12.45
CA PHE A 66 -28.47 -17.97 12.17
C PHE A 66 -28.51 -17.30 10.80
N LEU A 67 -28.97 -18.00 9.77
CA LEU A 67 -29.13 -17.42 8.43
C LEU A 67 -30.13 -16.26 8.42
N THR A 68 -31.23 -16.37 9.17
CA THR A 68 -32.19 -15.28 9.35
C THR A 68 -31.57 -14.10 10.09
N TYR A 69 -30.72 -14.35 11.10
CA TYR A 69 -29.98 -13.31 11.79
C TYR A 69 -29.04 -12.56 10.84
N LEU A 70 -28.26 -13.27 10.02
CA LEU A 70 -27.38 -12.66 9.05
C LEU A 70 -28.14 -11.86 7.97
N ALA A 71 -29.27 -12.37 7.49
CA ALA A 71 -30.11 -11.67 6.49
C ALA A 71 -30.67 -10.34 7.01
N ASN A 72 -30.80 -10.18 8.34
CA ASN A 72 -31.24 -8.96 9.00
C ASN A 72 -30.10 -8.28 9.77
N PHE A 73 -28.86 -8.59 9.43
CA PHE A 73 -27.69 -8.13 10.16
C PHE A 73 -27.63 -6.61 10.24
N LYS A 74 -27.41 -6.11 11.43
CA LYS A 74 -27.07 -4.72 11.71
C LYS A 74 -26.02 -4.69 12.80
N LEU A 75 -25.03 -3.88 12.65
CA LEU A 75 -23.95 -3.75 13.62
C LEU A 75 -24.40 -2.86 14.80
N HIS A 76 -24.25 -3.36 16.02
CA HIS A 76 -24.55 -2.67 17.27
C HIS A 76 -23.31 -2.53 18.17
N CYS A 77 -22.13 -2.87 17.66
CA CYS A 77 -20.90 -2.77 18.43
C CYS A 77 -20.44 -1.31 18.59
N ASN A 78 -19.89 -1.02 19.76
CA ASN A 78 -19.08 0.17 19.97
C ASN A 78 -17.62 -0.16 19.61
N ILE A 79 -16.97 0.74 18.87
CA ILE A 79 -15.57 0.55 18.43
C ILE A 79 -14.77 1.77 18.86
N TRP A 80 -13.67 1.52 19.58
CA TRP A 80 -12.67 2.52 19.94
C TRP A 80 -11.36 2.16 19.29
N ALA A 81 -10.72 3.12 18.65
CA ALA A 81 -9.43 2.94 18.01
C ALA A 81 -8.48 4.09 18.35
N ILE A 82 -7.19 3.82 18.35
CA ILE A 82 -6.17 4.86 18.40
C ILE A 82 -6.25 5.64 17.08
N GLU A 83 -5.98 6.96 17.15
CA GLU A 83 -6.01 7.84 15.98
C GLU A 83 -5.00 7.38 14.89
N GLU A 84 -5.44 7.47 13.65
CA GLU A 84 -4.62 7.09 12.50
C GLU A 84 -3.37 7.98 12.38
N GLY A 85 -2.25 7.37 12.00
CA GLY A 85 -0.96 8.06 11.89
C GLY A 85 -0.19 8.16 13.20
N MET A 86 -0.73 7.65 14.30
CA MET A 86 -0.01 7.57 15.57
C MET A 86 0.94 6.38 15.60
N PRO A 87 2.13 6.53 16.21
CA PRO A 87 3.00 5.39 16.49
C PRO A 87 2.41 4.55 17.63
N ILE A 88 2.38 3.24 17.42
CA ILE A 88 1.90 2.25 18.40
C ILE A 88 3.03 1.31 18.80
N PHE A 89 2.91 0.74 20.00
CA PHE A 89 3.94 -0.14 20.56
C PHE A 89 3.39 -1.54 20.85
N PRO A 90 4.25 -2.56 20.99
CA PRO A 90 3.82 -3.91 21.31
C PRO A 90 2.95 -3.97 22.55
N GLN A 91 1.89 -4.81 22.48
CA GLN A 91 0.92 -5.06 23.56
C GLN A 91 -0.01 -3.89 23.90
N GLU A 92 0.03 -2.79 23.18
CA GLU A 92 -0.99 -1.77 23.28
C GLU A 92 -2.30 -2.21 22.59
N PRO A 93 -3.48 -2.02 23.21
CA PRO A 93 -4.75 -2.22 22.52
C PRO A 93 -4.93 -1.09 21.50
N ILE A 94 -4.97 -1.47 20.21
CA ILE A 94 -5.10 -0.50 19.11
C ILE A 94 -6.55 -0.31 18.68
N VAL A 95 -7.37 -1.35 18.82
CA VAL A 95 -8.82 -1.31 18.63
C VAL A 95 -9.49 -2.16 19.69
N THR A 96 -10.54 -1.64 20.27
CA THR A 96 -11.44 -2.35 21.18
C THR A 96 -12.83 -2.36 20.59
N VAL A 97 -13.43 -3.53 20.48
CA VAL A 97 -14.80 -3.74 20.01
C VAL A 97 -15.61 -4.33 21.15
N GLU A 98 -16.73 -3.72 21.50
CA GLU A 98 -17.64 -4.16 22.55
C GLU A 98 -19.06 -4.22 22.02
N GLY A 99 -19.72 -5.38 22.15
CA GLY A 99 -21.07 -5.59 21.68
C GLY A 99 -21.50 -7.04 21.71
N PRO A 100 -22.55 -7.42 20.96
CA PRO A 100 -23.00 -8.80 20.84
C PRO A 100 -21.89 -9.72 20.36
N ALA A 101 -21.73 -10.88 20.98
CA ALA A 101 -20.61 -11.79 20.74
C ALA A 101 -20.48 -12.20 19.27
N ILE A 102 -21.59 -12.42 18.56
CA ILE A 102 -21.59 -12.79 17.13
C ILE A 102 -21.02 -11.63 16.31
N GLU A 103 -21.45 -10.41 16.56
CA GLU A 103 -20.99 -9.23 15.81
C GLU A 103 -19.50 -8.99 16.03
N CYS A 104 -19.04 -9.01 17.29
CA CYS A 104 -17.61 -8.91 17.61
C CYS A 104 -16.77 -9.97 16.87
N GLN A 105 -17.28 -11.21 16.81
CA GLN A 105 -16.57 -12.31 16.18
C GLN A 105 -16.52 -12.18 14.64
N LEU A 106 -17.56 -11.63 14.02
CA LEU A 106 -17.59 -11.36 12.58
C LEU A 106 -16.57 -10.26 12.20
N LEU A 107 -16.37 -9.28 13.07
CA LEU A 107 -15.43 -8.17 12.82
C LEU A 107 -13.96 -8.58 12.98
N GLU A 108 -13.65 -9.62 13.76
CA GLU A 108 -12.26 -9.95 14.13
C GLU A 108 -11.33 -10.08 12.93
N THR A 109 -11.66 -10.96 11.99
CA THR A 109 -10.79 -11.24 10.83
C THR A 109 -10.68 -10.01 9.92
N LEU A 110 -11.78 -9.30 9.71
CA LEU A 110 -11.82 -8.10 8.89
C LEU A 110 -10.88 -7.02 9.44
N LEU A 111 -10.97 -6.73 10.73
CA LEU A 111 -10.13 -5.76 11.39
C LEU A 111 -8.66 -6.19 11.36
N LEU A 112 -8.36 -7.44 11.74
CA LEU A 112 -6.98 -7.93 11.79
C LEU A 112 -6.28 -7.87 10.43
N VAL A 113 -6.93 -8.31 9.35
CA VAL A 113 -6.30 -8.31 8.02
C VAL A 113 -6.07 -6.89 7.51
N THR A 114 -7.00 -6.00 7.78
CA THR A 114 -6.91 -4.59 7.35
C THR A 114 -5.79 -3.85 8.09
N PHE A 115 -5.74 -3.98 9.42
CA PHE A 115 -4.69 -3.37 10.23
C PHE A 115 -3.32 -3.92 9.93
N ASN A 116 -3.16 -5.25 9.90
CA ASN A 116 -1.85 -5.88 9.71
C ASN A 116 -1.17 -5.41 8.43
N HIS A 117 -1.87 -5.49 7.30
CA HIS A 117 -1.29 -5.11 6.01
C HIS A 117 -0.83 -3.65 6.02
N GLN A 118 -1.71 -2.73 6.36
CA GLN A 118 -1.43 -1.31 6.25
C GLN A 118 -0.41 -0.83 7.29
N CYS A 119 -0.49 -1.30 8.53
CA CYS A 119 0.50 -0.97 9.57
C CYS A 119 1.90 -1.46 9.20
N LEU A 120 2.04 -2.67 8.64
CA LEU A 120 3.32 -3.20 8.19
C LEU A 120 3.92 -2.38 7.05
N ILE A 121 3.11 -1.99 6.07
CA ILE A 121 3.55 -1.17 4.94
C ILE A 121 3.95 0.23 5.41
N ALA A 122 3.13 0.91 6.22
CA ALA A 122 3.44 2.22 6.76
C ALA A 122 4.73 2.21 7.59
N THR A 123 4.92 1.20 8.43
CA THR A 123 6.12 1.02 9.24
C THR A 123 7.36 0.81 8.38
N LYS A 124 7.26 -0.02 7.35
CA LYS A 124 8.36 -0.24 6.40
C LYS A 124 8.70 1.03 5.63
N ALA A 125 7.68 1.74 5.14
CA ALA A 125 7.85 3.02 4.45
C ALA A 125 8.53 4.05 5.34
N ASN A 126 8.10 4.19 6.60
CA ASN A 126 8.71 5.12 7.55
C ASN A 126 10.18 4.82 7.81
N ARG A 127 10.57 3.56 7.96
CA ARG A 127 11.98 3.17 8.11
C ARG A 127 12.81 3.58 6.90
N ILE A 128 12.29 3.38 5.68
CA ILE A 128 12.96 3.76 4.44
C ILE A 128 13.08 5.29 4.36
N VAL A 129 12.01 6.02 4.63
CA VAL A 129 11.99 7.50 4.61
C VAL A 129 13.01 8.07 5.61
N ARG A 130 13.06 7.54 6.83
CA ARG A 130 14.07 7.96 7.81
C ARG A 130 15.50 7.67 7.34
N SER A 131 15.73 6.52 6.72
CA SER A 131 17.04 6.15 6.15
C SER A 131 17.42 7.03 4.95
N ALA A 132 16.44 7.61 4.24
CA ALA A 132 16.67 8.53 3.13
C ALA A 132 17.20 9.91 3.57
N ALA A 133 17.21 10.21 4.87
CA ALA A 133 17.78 11.41 5.45
C ALA A 133 17.32 12.71 4.73
N GLY A 134 15.99 12.89 4.62
CA GLY A 134 15.36 14.05 3.99
C GLY A 134 15.26 14.01 2.47
N ARG A 135 15.77 12.95 1.81
CA ARG A 135 15.57 12.76 0.37
C ARG A 135 14.16 12.20 0.10
N PRO A 136 13.50 12.63 -1.00
CA PRO A 136 12.17 12.13 -1.32
C PRO A 136 12.18 10.62 -1.59
N VAL A 137 11.18 9.93 -1.05
CA VAL A 137 10.92 8.51 -1.30
C VAL A 137 9.59 8.39 -2.02
N MET A 138 9.55 7.62 -3.10
CA MET A 138 8.36 7.36 -3.90
C MET A 138 7.95 5.89 -3.76
N GLU A 139 6.65 5.64 -3.62
CA GLU A 139 6.11 4.28 -3.55
C GLU A 139 5.89 3.72 -4.97
N PHE A 140 6.57 2.62 -5.30
CA PHE A 140 6.50 1.92 -6.60
C PHE A 140 6.27 0.40 -6.39
N GLY A 141 5.66 0.00 -5.30
CA GLY A 141 5.50 -1.39 -4.89
C GLY A 141 4.29 -2.12 -5.48
N ALA A 142 3.37 -1.44 -6.16
CA ALA A 142 2.09 -2.00 -6.60
C ALA A 142 2.21 -3.36 -7.31
N ARG A 143 3.16 -3.50 -8.24
CA ARG A 143 3.38 -4.76 -8.99
C ARG A 143 3.88 -5.95 -8.13
N ARG A 144 4.19 -5.72 -6.86
CA ARG A 144 4.69 -6.75 -5.91
C ARG A 144 3.75 -6.96 -4.73
N ALA A 145 2.60 -6.32 -4.74
CA ALA A 145 1.58 -6.47 -3.71
C ALA A 145 0.80 -7.79 -3.87
N GLN A 146 0.19 -8.24 -2.78
CA GLN A 146 -0.63 -9.45 -2.75
C GLN A 146 -2.09 -9.14 -3.17
N GLY A 147 -2.25 -8.77 -4.42
CA GLY A 147 -3.53 -8.43 -5.01
C GLY A 147 -3.79 -6.92 -5.12
N TYR A 148 -4.90 -6.61 -5.74
CA TYR A 148 -5.27 -5.25 -6.10
C TYR A 148 -5.45 -4.33 -4.89
N ASP A 149 -6.24 -4.77 -3.90
CA ASP A 149 -6.50 -3.99 -2.70
C ASP A 149 -5.23 -3.76 -1.88
N ALA A 150 -4.33 -4.76 -1.83
CA ALA A 150 -3.04 -4.62 -1.19
C ALA A 150 -2.15 -3.57 -1.87
N ALA A 151 -2.22 -3.43 -3.20
CA ALA A 151 -1.53 -2.36 -3.92
C ALA A 151 -2.14 -0.99 -3.63
N TYR A 152 -3.47 -0.90 -3.65
CA TYR A 152 -4.22 0.33 -3.46
C TYR A 152 -4.05 0.89 -2.04
N PHE A 153 -4.36 0.09 -1.02
CA PHE A 153 -4.20 0.50 0.38
C PHE A 153 -2.74 0.56 0.82
N GLY A 154 -1.86 -0.23 0.20
CA GLY A 154 -0.41 -0.15 0.41
C GLY A 154 0.19 1.17 -0.04
N ALA A 155 -0.29 1.74 -1.14
CA ALA A 155 0.11 3.08 -1.60
C ALA A 155 -0.27 4.15 -0.58
N ARG A 156 -1.50 4.10 -0.06
CA ARG A 156 -1.98 5.00 1.00
C ARG A 156 -1.16 4.86 2.28
N ALA A 157 -0.97 3.64 2.76
CA ALA A 157 -0.20 3.35 3.96
C ALA A 157 1.27 3.83 3.84
N SER A 158 1.87 3.70 2.66
CA SER A 158 3.23 4.21 2.39
C SER A 158 3.29 5.73 2.50
N TYR A 159 2.26 6.45 2.02
CA TYR A 159 2.17 7.89 2.12
C TYR A 159 2.05 8.34 3.59
N ILE A 160 1.21 7.68 4.39
CA ILE A 160 1.14 7.91 5.85
C ILE A 160 2.49 7.65 6.50
N GLY A 161 3.22 6.62 6.06
CA GLY A 161 4.59 6.32 6.50
C GLY A 161 5.64 7.34 6.08
N GLY A 162 5.28 8.36 5.26
CA GLY A 162 6.13 9.48 4.88
C GLY A 162 6.66 9.43 3.44
N CYS A 163 6.22 8.50 2.59
CA CYS A 163 6.52 8.58 1.15
C CYS A 163 5.87 9.80 0.53
N GLY A 164 6.57 10.51 -0.35
CA GLY A 164 6.09 11.76 -0.94
C GLY A 164 5.13 11.58 -2.12
N SER A 165 5.07 10.40 -2.71
CA SER A 165 4.24 10.12 -3.90
C SER A 165 4.08 8.62 -4.14
N THR A 166 3.14 8.25 -5.03
CA THR A 166 2.90 6.86 -5.46
C THR A 166 2.78 6.75 -6.98
N SER A 167 3.11 5.58 -7.50
CA SER A 167 2.83 5.20 -8.89
C SER A 167 1.43 4.62 -9.11
N CYS A 168 0.69 4.35 -8.03
CA CYS A 168 -0.70 3.89 -8.08
C CYS A 168 -1.65 5.07 -8.32
N VAL A 169 -1.94 5.37 -9.58
CA VAL A 169 -2.72 6.56 -9.99
C VAL A 169 -4.12 6.58 -9.36
N MET A 170 -4.74 5.41 -9.18
CA MET A 170 -6.04 5.33 -8.54
C MET A 170 -5.97 5.75 -7.06
N ALA A 171 -5.02 5.22 -6.30
CA ALA A 171 -4.80 5.64 -4.92
C ALA A 171 -4.41 7.13 -4.83
N ALA A 172 -3.62 7.62 -5.80
CA ALA A 172 -3.27 9.03 -5.89
C ALA A 172 -4.52 9.92 -6.02
N ARG A 173 -5.44 9.56 -6.91
CA ARG A 173 -6.70 10.27 -7.12
C ARG A 173 -7.59 10.25 -5.88
N ASP A 174 -7.81 9.06 -5.33
CA ASP A 174 -8.84 8.86 -4.30
C ASP A 174 -8.40 9.36 -2.91
N PHE A 175 -7.09 9.30 -2.62
CA PHE A 175 -6.53 9.77 -1.35
C PHE A 175 -5.77 11.10 -1.43
N GLY A 176 -5.79 11.77 -2.58
CA GLY A 176 -5.09 13.05 -2.75
C GLY A 176 -3.56 12.95 -2.66
N ILE A 177 -2.99 11.78 -2.96
CA ILE A 177 -1.54 11.55 -2.91
C ILE A 177 -0.92 12.03 -4.23
N PRO A 178 0.23 12.74 -4.23
CA PRO A 178 0.90 13.10 -5.46
C PRO A 178 1.23 11.87 -6.32
N ALA A 179 0.78 11.86 -7.57
CA ALA A 179 1.16 10.81 -8.52
C ALA A 179 2.57 11.06 -9.06
N SER A 180 3.36 9.99 -9.16
CA SER A 180 4.71 10.07 -9.72
C SER A 180 5.05 8.80 -10.50
N GLY A 181 5.88 8.96 -11.52
CA GLY A 181 6.33 7.86 -12.35
C GLY A 181 7.51 8.26 -13.23
N THR A 182 8.12 7.26 -13.85
CA THR A 182 9.16 7.43 -14.84
C THR A 182 8.93 6.46 -15.99
N MET A 183 9.73 6.56 -17.08
CA MET A 183 9.69 5.57 -18.15
C MET A 183 9.98 4.16 -17.65
N ALA A 184 9.48 3.15 -18.34
CA ALA A 184 9.77 1.74 -18.09
C ALA A 184 10.92 1.25 -18.99
N HIS A 185 11.57 0.14 -18.61
CA HIS A 185 12.54 -0.52 -19.47
C HIS A 185 11.95 -0.92 -20.83
N SER A 186 10.69 -1.38 -20.84
CA SER A 186 9.97 -1.70 -22.07
C SER A 186 9.85 -0.52 -23.04
N TRP A 187 9.73 0.71 -22.54
CA TRP A 187 9.78 1.92 -23.36
C TRP A 187 11.13 2.03 -24.09
N VAL A 188 12.24 1.88 -23.36
CA VAL A 188 13.57 1.95 -23.94
C VAL A 188 13.76 0.87 -25.01
N GLN A 189 13.27 -0.34 -24.75
CA GLN A 189 13.37 -1.50 -25.65
C GLN A 189 12.51 -1.39 -26.93
N MET A 190 11.56 -0.45 -27.00
CA MET A 190 10.77 -0.19 -28.21
C MET A 190 11.53 0.60 -29.28
N PHE A 191 12.69 1.16 -28.93
CA PHE A 191 13.51 1.97 -29.84
C PHE A 191 14.75 1.21 -30.30
N PRO A 192 15.32 1.54 -31.47
CA PRO A 192 16.53 0.92 -31.97
C PRO A 192 17.73 1.09 -31.05
N THR A 193 17.84 2.24 -30.37
CA THR A 193 18.92 2.54 -29.42
C THR A 193 18.37 3.21 -28.15
N GLU A 194 19.14 3.15 -27.05
CA GLU A 194 18.81 3.90 -25.81
C GLU A 194 18.79 5.41 -26.08
N TYR A 195 19.72 5.90 -26.91
CA TYR A 195 19.76 7.29 -27.30
C TYR A 195 18.45 7.77 -27.95
N ASP A 196 17.89 7.00 -28.89
CA ASP A 196 16.64 7.37 -29.57
C ASP A 196 15.46 7.42 -28.59
N ALA A 197 15.37 6.46 -27.67
CA ALA A 197 14.37 6.43 -26.63
C ALA A 197 14.51 7.66 -25.69
N PHE A 198 15.71 7.97 -25.24
CA PHE A 198 15.99 9.08 -24.36
C PHE A 198 15.73 10.42 -25.04
N LYS A 199 16.14 10.57 -26.29
CA LYS A 199 15.87 11.75 -27.10
C LYS A 199 14.37 12.00 -27.21
N LYS A 200 13.61 10.97 -27.59
CA LYS A 200 12.15 11.11 -27.70
C LYS A 200 11.49 11.49 -26.39
N TYR A 201 11.93 10.90 -25.29
CA TYR A 201 11.41 11.25 -23.95
C TYR A 201 11.76 12.69 -23.54
N ALA A 202 12.99 13.12 -23.80
CA ALA A 202 13.43 14.48 -23.50
C ALA A 202 12.67 15.54 -24.29
N GLU A 203 12.36 15.25 -25.57
CA GLU A 203 11.52 16.13 -26.41
C GLU A 203 10.09 16.27 -25.87
N MET A 204 9.51 15.18 -25.34
CA MET A 204 8.14 15.16 -24.81
C MET A 204 8.02 15.75 -23.40
N TYR A 205 9.02 15.52 -22.55
CA TYR A 205 9.01 15.90 -21.13
C TYR A 205 10.26 16.71 -20.72
N PRO A 206 10.54 17.86 -21.37
CA PRO A 206 11.79 18.59 -21.14
C PRO A 206 11.95 19.11 -19.72
N ASP A 207 10.85 19.46 -19.05
CA ASP A 207 10.88 20.00 -17.67
C ASP A 207 10.91 18.91 -16.58
N ALA A 208 10.57 17.66 -16.94
CA ALA A 208 10.50 16.53 -16.01
C ALA A 208 11.40 15.36 -16.44
N CYS A 209 12.42 15.63 -17.26
CA CYS A 209 13.24 14.59 -17.87
C CYS A 209 14.11 13.86 -16.84
N VAL A 210 13.76 12.60 -16.56
CA VAL A 210 14.54 11.62 -15.81
C VAL A 210 14.72 10.39 -16.68
N LEU A 211 15.95 10.03 -17.03
CA LEU A 211 16.26 8.94 -17.95
C LEU A 211 16.66 7.68 -17.22
N LEU A 212 16.03 6.55 -17.58
CA LEU A 212 16.26 5.22 -17.03
C LEU A 212 17.45 4.56 -17.74
N VAL A 213 18.61 4.53 -17.08
CA VAL A 213 19.91 4.24 -17.72
C VAL A 213 20.43 2.82 -17.54
N ASP A 214 19.65 1.93 -16.95
CA ASP A 214 20.07 0.57 -16.62
C ASP A 214 19.36 -0.53 -17.41
N THR A 215 18.76 -0.17 -18.55
CA THR A 215 18.10 -1.17 -19.44
C THR A 215 19.09 -2.19 -19.96
N TYR A 216 20.30 -1.78 -20.36
CA TYR A 216 21.36 -2.66 -20.84
C TYR A 216 22.64 -2.53 -19.99
N ASN A 217 23.38 -1.45 -20.12
CA ASN A 217 24.60 -1.21 -19.34
C ASN A 217 24.74 0.23 -18.91
N VAL A 218 24.62 0.46 -17.62
CA VAL A 218 24.62 1.81 -17.01
C VAL A 218 25.82 2.65 -17.45
N LEU A 219 27.04 2.11 -17.34
CA LEU A 219 28.27 2.89 -17.49
C LEU A 219 28.78 2.95 -18.94
N ARG A 220 28.46 1.92 -19.78
CA ARG A 220 28.95 1.86 -21.16
C ARG A 220 28.00 2.52 -22.16
N HIS A 221 26.69 2.51 -21.84
CA HIS A 221 25.65 2.98 -22.77
C HIS A 221 24.72 4.00 -22.10
N GLY A 222 23.96 3.61 -21.09
CA GLY A 222 22.89 4.41 -20.54
C GLY A 222 23.30 5.79 -20.05
N VAL A 223 24.36 5.92 -19.25
CA VAL A 223 24.84 7.22 -18.79
C VAL A 223 25.47 8.07 -19.90
N PRO A 224 26.35 7.53 -20.77
CA PRO A 224 26.85 8.26 -21.94
C PRO A 224 25.73 8.78 -22.85
N ASP A 225 24.75 7.95 -23.18
CA ASP A 225 23.62 8.35 -24.03
C ASP A 225 22.72 9.37 -23.35
N ALA A 226 22.52 9.26 -22.04
CA ALA A 226 21.78 10.28 -21.26
C ALA A 226 22.51 11.64 -21.29
N ILE A 227 23.81 11.66 -21.07
CA ILE A 227 24.62 12.89 -21.13
C ILE A 227 24.50 13.52 -22.52
N LYS A 228 24.65 12.71 -23.58
CA LYS A 228 24.51 13.15 -24.95
C LYS A 228 23.15 13.80 -25.22
N VAL A 229 22.06 13.17 -24.78
CA VAL A 229 20.70 13.72 -24.93
C VAL A 229 20.54 15.02 -24.12
N PHE A 230 21.12 15.12 -22.93
CA PHE A 230 21.06 16.34 -22.15
C PHE A 230 21.78 17.50 -22.86
N ASP A 231 22.91 17.25 -23.47
CA ASP A 231 23.67 18.28 -24.19
C ASP A 231 23.05 18.63 -25.56
N GLU A 232 22.59 17.65 -26.32
CA GLU A 232 22.08 17.85 -27.69
C GLU A 232 20.61 18.27 -27.77
N VAL A 233 19.80 17.91 -26.77
CA VAL A 233 18.34 18.15 -26.78
C VAL A 233 17.91 19.17 -25.73
N LEU A 234 18.16 18.89 -24.46
CA LEU A 234 17.63 19.75 -23.39
C LEU A 234 18.35 21.09 -23.27
N LYS A 235 19.67 21.09 -23.40
CA LYS A 235 20.46 22.29 -23.26
C LYS A 235 20.18 23.33 -24.35
N PRO A 236 20.03 22.99 -25.65
CA PRO A 236 19.59 23.94 -26.69
C PRO A 236 18.17 24.48 -26.44
N MET A 237 17.29 23.71 -25.78
CA MET A 237 15.96 24.20 -25.36
C MET A 237 16.01 25.13 -24.14
N GLY A 238 17.17 25.40 -23.57
CA GLY A 238 17.30 26.14 -22.32
C GLY A 238 16.77 25.36 -21.09
N LYS A 239 16.64 24.05 -21.20
CA LYS A 239 16.11 23.17 -20.14
C LYS A 239 17.23 22.47 -19.40
N ARG A 240 16.99 22.19 -18.14
CA ARG A 240 17.92 21.48 -17.28
C ARG A 240 17.42 20.07 -17.00
N PRO A 241 18.24 19.00 -17.21
CA PRO A 241 17.84 17.65 -16.86
C PRO A 241 17.53 17.51 -15.36
N LYS A 242 16.51 16.75 -15.01
CA LYS A 242 16.20 16.45 -13.59
C LYS A 242 17.12 15.38 -13.03
N GLY A 243 17.51 14.40 -13.84
CA GLY A 243 18.43 13.36 -13.41
C GLY A 243 18.38 12.10 -14.24
N ILE A 244 19.04 11.07 -13.71
CA ILE A 244 19.00 9.70 -14.22
C ILE A 244 18.42 8.78 -13.16
N ARG A 245 17.85 7.65 -13.58
CA ARG A 245 17.35 6.59 -12.70
C ARG A 245 18.17 5.33 -12.91
N ILE A 246 18.61 4.72 -11.83
CA ILE A 246 19.26 3.40 -11.79
C ILE A 246 18.34 2.49 -10.94
N ASP A 247 17.79 1.43 -11.57
CA ASP A 247 16.76 0.56 -11.00
C ASP A 247 17.29 -0.83 -10.61
N SER A 248 18.50 -1.17 -11.04
CA SER A 248 19.09 -2.51 -10.85
C SER A 248 20.60 -2.46 -10.64
N GLY A 249 21.16 -3.63 -10.25
CA GLY A 249 22.58 -3.81 -9.99
C GLY A 249 23.03 -3.25 -8.62
N ASP A 250 24.34 -3.06 -8.45
CA ASP A 250 24.90 -2.39 -7.29
C ASP A 250 24.70 -0.87 -7.42
N ILE A 251 23.56 -0.39 -6.92
CA ILE A 251 23.16 1.02 -7.03
C ILE A 251 24.18 1.93 -6.34
N ALA A 252 24.76 1.52 -5.22
CA ALA A 252 25.75 2.31 -4.51
C ALA A 252 27.03 2.51 -5.32
N TYR A 253 27.52 1.45 -5.96
CA TYR A 253 28.68 1.51 -6.85
C TYR A 253 28.36 2.31 -8.12
N LEU A 254 27.27 1.94 -8.80
CA LEU A 254 26.89 2.55 -10.09
C LEU A 254 26.60 4.04 -9.97
N SER A 255 25.90 4.47 -8.92
CA SER A 255 25.62 5.89 -8.70
C SER A 255 26.89 6.72 -8.46
N LYS A 256 27.87 6.17 -7.72
CA LYS A 256 29.16 6.83 -7.52
C LYS A 256 29.97 6.95 -8.83
N LYS A 257 29.92 5.94 -9.70
CA LYS A 257 30.58 5.98 -11.00
C LYS A 257 29.88 6.94 -11.95
N ALA A 258 28.55 6.85 -12.07
CA ALA A 258 27.77 7.75 -12.92
C ALA A 258 27.95 9.22 -12.51
N ARG A 259 28.10 9.53 -11.20
CA ARG A 259 28.37 10.90 -10.72
C ARG A 259 29.72 11.46 -11.18
N LYS A 260 30.70 10.61 -11.48
CA LYS A 260 32.01 11.02 -11.95
C LYS A 260 32.10 11.23 -13.46
N MET A 261 31.13 10.70 -14.19
CA MET A 261 30.97 10.93 -15.64
C MET A 261 30.31 12.26 -15.89
#